data_305a5594cbdda160c9000cb5c8143141
#
_entry.id   305a5594cbdda160c9000cb5c8143141
#
_cell.length_a   1.000
_cell.length_b   1.000
_cell.length_c   1.000
_cell.angle_alpha   90.00
_cell.angle_beta   90.00
_cell.angle_gamma   90.00
#
_symmetry.space_group_name_H-M   'P 1'
#
loop_
_entity.id
_entity.type
_entity.pdbx_description
1 polymer ?
#
loop_
_entity_poly.entity_id
_entity_poly.type
_entity_poly.pdbx_seq_one_letter_code
_entity_poly.pdbx_strand_id
1 'polypeptide(L)'
;MLPLAGHAHGTHIVAMGNKDPIARTTGGVPRQGKVSADVAAFVSKVAAVARPDAAQDGRLLFALDATMSRQPTWDLACSLQAEMFKAIPEEAALQVQLLYFRGFGECRASKWVADASDLARLMTGIDCRGGNTQIGKVFAHARTEHGKRRINAVVYVGDAIEESVDELAEKAGQLGLLNCPIFLFQEGRDSRVEAAFRDFARLTKGAYARFDASAPQELAALLRAVAAYASGGRDLLKVQGSGPAQALLAQLPR
;
A
#
# COMPACT_ATOMS: atom_id res chain seq x y z
N MET A 1 69.80 7.65 -25.84
CA MET A 1 70.60 8.82 -25.46
C MET A 1 70.01 9.32 -24.15
N LEU A 2 70.61 8.90 -23.04
CA LEU A 2 70.54 9.50 -21.71
C LEU A 2 71.32 10.85 -21.73
N PRO A 3 71.24 11.78 -20.75
CA PRO A 3 71.27 11.55 -19.31
C PRO A 3 70.33 12.49 -18.47
N LEU A 4 70.00 12.10 -17.24
CA LEU A 4 70.61 12.37 -15.89
C LEU A 4 70.43 13.84 -15.39
N ALA A 5 69.94 14.11 -14.27
CA ALA A 5 70.27 14.11 -12.87
C ALA A 5 69.38 15.17 -12.17
N GLY A 6 69.02 15.24 -10.93
CA GLY A 6 69.51 14.71 -9.69
C GLY A 6 69.23 15.71 -8.58
N HIS A 7 69.25 15.21 -7.34
CA HIS A 7 69.40 15.90 -6.02
C HIS A 7 68.10 16.42 -5.38
N ALA A 8 67.63 15.85 -4.28
CA ALA A 8 68.14 15.54 -2.93
C ALA A 8 68.02 16.70 -1.91
N HIS A 9 67.52 16.28 -0.78
CA HIS A 9 67.66 16.82 0.58
C HIS A 9 66.51 17.64 1.16
N GLY A 10 66.01 17.11 2.25
CA GLY A 10 65.85 17.79 3.49
C GLY A 10 64.93 17.09 4.47
N THR A 11 65.57 16.31 5.30
CA THR A 11 65.05 15.72 6.51
C THR A 11 64.66 16.78 7.54
N HIS A 12 63.47 16.67 8.15
CA HIS A 12 63.32 17.09 9.54
C HIS A 12 62.27 16.21 10.25
N ILE A 13 62.75 15.48 11.21
CA ILE A 13 62.06 14.78 12.24
C ILE A 13 61.67 15.78 13.33
N VAL A 14 60.40 15.81 13.75
CA VAL A 14 60.06 16.13 15.14
C VAL A 14 58.93 15.23 15.58
N ALA A 15 59.11 14.64 16.73
CA ALA A 15 58.34 13.62 17.36
C ALA A 15 57.19 14.16 18.22
N MET A 16 56.34 13.20 18.60
CA MET A 16 55.51 13.10 19.79
C MET A 16 54.20 13.87 19.88
N GLY A 17 53.18 13.08 20.03
CA GLY A 17 52.25 13.28 21.13
C GLY A 17 50.78 13.10 20.77
N ASN A 18 50.28 12.07 21.06
CA ASN A 18 49.13 11.78 21.89
C ASN A 18 48.14 10.82 21.28
N LYS A 19 47.98 9.75 21.98
CA LYS A 19 46.93 8.75 21.77
C LYS A 19 45.60 9.35 22.21
N ASP A 20 44.65 9.44 21.31
CA ASP A 20 43.24 9.50 21.65
C ASP A 20 42.55 8.19 21.26
N PRO A 21 41.71 7.64 22.14
CA PRO A 21 41.13 6.32 21.94
C PRO A 21 40.06 6.36 20.87
N ILE A 22 40.08 5.36 19.99
CA ILE A 22 39.08 5.07 18.99
C ILE A 22 37.72 4.93 19.70
N ALA A 23 36.86 5.92 19.54
CA ALA A 23 35.49 5.83 19.93
C ALA A 23 34.82 4.73 19.07
N ARG A 24 34.46 3.63 19.72
CA ARG A 24 33.57 2.61 19.14
C ARG A 24 32.24 3.27 18.84
N THR A 25 31.97 3.54 17.58
CA THR A 25 30.65 3.83 17.09
C THR A 25 29.80 2.57 17.29
N THR A 26 29.08 2.54 18.39
CA THR A 26 27.96 1.61 18.57
C THR A 26 27.01 1.79 17.43
N GLY A 27 26.83 0.71 16.65
CA GLY A 27 25.88 0.66 15.54
C GLY A 27 24.50 1.05 16.04
N GLY A 28 24.02 2.18 15.56
CA GLY A 28 22.65 2.62 15.80
C GLY A 28 21.70 1.61 15.19
N VAL A 29 20.83 1.07 16.01
CA VAL A 29 19.65 0.32 15.60
C VAL A 29 18.90 1.19 14.58
N PRO A 30 18.46 0.67 13.41
CA PRO A 30 17.70 1.43 12.46
C PRO A 30 16.47 2.03 13.17
N ARG A 31 16.38 3.33 13.20
CA ARG A 31 15.18 4.02 13.73
C ARG A 31 14.00 3.52 12.91
N GLN A 32 13.07 2.83 13.55
CA GLN A 32 11.75 2.55 13.00
C GLN A 32 11.19 3.85 12.44
N GLY A 33 11.01 3.91 11.11
CA GLY A 33 10.47 5.08 10.44
C GLY A 33 9.12 5.42 11.07
N LYS A 34 8.95 6.68 11.48
CA LYS A 34 7.65 7.18 11.96
C LYS A 34 6.65 7.03 10.82
N VAL A 35 5.62 6.24 11.06
CA VAL A 35 4.45 6.18 10.18
C VAL A 35 3.89 7.59 10.06
N SER A 36 3.62 8.06 8.83
CA SER A 36 3.12 9.41 8.60
C SER A 36 1.77 9.63 9.30
N ALA A 37 1.46 10.88 9.63
CA ALA A 37 0.17 11.24 10.25
C ALA A 37 -1.02 10.82 9.36
N ASP A 38 -0.83 10.83 8.04
CA ASP A 38 -1.85 10.41 7.06
C ASP A 38 -2.12 8.91 7.14
N VAL A 39 -1.08 8.09 7.28
CA VAL A 39 -1.24 6.64 7.46
C VAL A 39 -1.89 6.32 8.80
N ALA A 40 -1.52 7.02 9.87
CA ALA A 40 -2.17 6.84 11.17
C ALA A 40 -3.66 7.23 11.12
N ALA A 41 -4.00 8.34 10.46
CA ALA A 41 -5.38 8.78 10.24
C ALA A 41 -6.17 7.79 9.37
N PHE A 42 -5.54 7.21 8.34
CA PHE A 42 -6.14 6.16 7.51
C PHE A 42 -6.48 4.93 8.34
N VAL A 43 -5.53 4.41 9.10
CA VAL A 43 -5.74 3.23 9.96
C VAL A 43 -6.87 3.48 10.96
N SER A 44 -6.98 4.70 11.53
CA SER A 44 -8.11 5.10 12.38
C SER A 44 -9.45 5.06 11.64
N LYS A 45 -9.50 5.51 10.39
CA LYS A 45 -10.71 5.47 9.57
C LYS A 45 -11.11 4.04 9.21
N VAL A 46 -10.16 3.18 8.86
CA VAL A 46 -10.43 1.75 8.61
C VAL A 46 -11.09 1.10 9.82
N ALA A 47 -10.60 1.40 11.03
CA ALA A 47 -11.18 0.89 12.27
C ALA A 47 -12.61 1.40 12.54
N ALA A 48 -12.99 2.58 12.02
CA ALA A 48 -14.31 3.16 12.19
C ALA A 48 -15.36 2.65 11.17
N VAL A 49 -14.95 1.98 10.10
CA VAL A 49 -15.87 1.41 9.10
C VAL A 49 -16.63 0.20 9.70
N ALA A 50 -17.92 0.11 9.41
CA ALA A 50 -18.80 -0.93 9.97
C ALA A 50 -18.33 -2.36 9.63
N ARG A 51 -18.52 -3.27 10.57
CA ARG A 51 -18.05 -4.66 10.53
C ARG A 51 -18.59 -5.46 9.33
N PRO A 52 -17.73 -6.27 8.67
CA PRO A 52 -18.22 -7.40 7.87
C PRO A 52 -18.77 -8.50 8.79
N ASP A 53 -19.79 -9.24 8.32
CA ASP A 53 -20.33 -10.37 9.07
C ASP A 53 -19.25 -11.42 9.37
N ALA A 54 -19.09 -11.78 10.64
CA ALA A 54 -18.00 -12.60 11.16
C ALA A 54 -18.02 -14.10 10.73
N ALA A 55 -18.98 -14.51 9.89
CA ALA A 55 -19.18 -15.93 9.54
C ALA A 55 -18.61 -16.34 8.18
N GLN A 56 -17.96 -15.46 7.43
CA GLN A 56 -17.42 -15.77 6.11
C GLN A 56 -15.96 -15.33 5.98
N ASP A 57 -15.15 -16.10 5.21
CA ASP A 57 -13.80 -15.70 4.83
C ASP A 57 -13.79 -14.27 4.30
N GLY A 58 -12.86 -13.45 4.76
CA GLY A 58 -12.65 -12.11 4.26
C GLY A 58 -12.37 -12.13 2.75
N ARG A 59 -12.96 -11.21 1.99
CA ARG A 59 -12.69 -11.08 0.55
C ARG A 59 -12.22 -9.66 0.25
N LEU A 60 -11.02 -9.56 -0.30
CA LEU A 60 -10.35 -8.33 -0.68
C LEU A 60 -10.12 -8.29 -2.19
N LEU A 61 -10.69 -7.29 -2.86
CA LEU A 61 -10.33 -6.98 -4.24
C LEU A 61 -9.13 -6.01 -4.23
N PHE A 62 -8.00 -6.45 -4.75
CA PHE A 62 -6.78 -5.67 -4.83
C PHE A 62 -6.59 -5.17 -6.27
N ALA A 63 -6.92 -3.90 -6.50
CA ALA A 63 -6.90 -3.26 -7.80
C ALA A 63 -5.69 -2.34 -7.96
N LEU A 64 -4.91 -2.54 -9.02
CA LEU A 64 -3.72 -1.76 -9.33
C LEU A 64 -3.75 -1.23 -10.75
N ASP A 65 -3.26 -0.01 -10.87
CA ASP A 65 -2.86 0.57 -12.14
C ASP A 65 -1.55 -0.07 -12.62
N ALA A 66 -1.59 -0.78 -13.74
CA ALA A 66 -0.44 -1.38 -14.42
C ALA A 66 -0.07 -0.61 -15.69
N THR A 67 -0.27 0.72 -15.70
CA THR A 67 0.25 1.57 -16.77
C THR A 67 1.76 1.76 -16.66
N MET A 68 2.43 2.18 -17.73
CA MET A 68 3.90 2.24 -17.79
C MET A 68 4.51 3.15 -16.72
N SER A 69 3.86 4.26 -16.40
CA SER A 69 4.29 5.19 -15.35
C SER A 69 4.28 4.55 -13.95
N ARG A 70 3.55 3.46 -13.79
CA ARG A 70 3.34 2.76 -12.52
C ARG A 70 4.31 1.60 -12.26
N GLN A 71 5.28 1.34 -13.16
CA GLN A 71 6.23 0.23 -12.97
C GLN A 71 6.88 0.22 -11.58
N PRO A 72 7.43 1.34 -11.06
CA PRO A 72 8.02 1.33 -9.72
C PRO A 72 7.03 0.97 -8.61
N THR A 73 5.79 1.48 -8.70
CA THR A 73 4.72 1.16 -7.72
C THR A 73 4.25 -0.27 -7.86
N TRP A 74 4.20 -0.79 -9.10
CA TRP A 74 3.88 -2.19 -9.35
C TRP A 74 4.93 -3.11 -8.71
N ASP A 75 6.22 -2.85 -8.94
CA ASP A 75 7.32 -3.62 -8.35
C ASP A 75 7.30 -3.56 -6.83
N LEU A 76 7.01 -2.38 -6.27
CA LEU A 76 6.82 -2.20 -4.84
C LEU A 76 5.63 -3.03 -4.33
N ALA A 77 4.48 -2.97 -4.98
CA ALA A 77 3.30 -3.75 -4.61
C ALA A 77 3.58 -5.26 -4.69
N CYS A 78 4.33 -5.72 -5.71
CA CYS A 78 4.78 -7.10 -5.82
C CYS A 78 5.65 -7.53 -4.63
N SER A 79 6.50 -6.65 -4.11
CA SER A 79 7.36 -6.94 -2.95
C SER A 79 6.59 -6.94 -1.64
N LEU A 80 5.50 -6.19 -1.54
CA LEU A 80 4.76 -5.96 -0.30
C LEU A 80 3.44 -6.73 -0.20
N GLN A 81 2.99 -7.39 -1.27
CA GLN A 81 1.70 -8.07 -1.28
C GLN A 81 1.56 -9.14 -0.17
N ALA A 82 2.66 -9.78 0.23
CA ALA A 82 2.68 -10.75 1.32
C ALA A 82 2.32 -10.13 2.68
N GLU A 83 2.49 -8.82 2.84
CA GLU A 83 2.14 -8.11 4.08
C GLU A 83 0.64 -8.18 4.40
N MET A 84 -0.21 -8.32 3.36
CA MET A 84 -1.64 -8.51 3.56
C MET A 84 -1.94 -9.82 4.31
N PHE A 85 -1.23 -10.88 3.97
CA PHE A 85 -1.45 -12.20 4.59
C PHE A 85 -0.80 -12.33 5.97
N LYS A 86 0.33 -11.64 6.20
CA LYS A 86 0.98 -11.60 7.54
C LYS A 86 0.13 -10.91 8.61
N ALA A 87 -0.81 -10.07 8.20
CA ALA A 87 -1.66 -9.33 9.11
C ALA A 87 -2.85 -10.14 9.65
N ILE A 88 -3.02 -11.36 9.16
CA ILE A 88 -4.21 -12.18 9.40
C ILE A 88 -3.86 -13.30 10.37
N PRO A 89 -4.61 -13.47 11.48
CA PRO A 89 -4.47 -14.62 12.35
C PRO A 89 -4.74 -15.95 11.62
N GLU A 90 -4.18 -17.05 12.11
CA GLU A 90 -4.36 -18.38 11.52
C GLU A 90 -5.85 -18.82 11.50
N GLU A 91 -6.63 -18.31 12.46
CA GLU A 91 -8.08 -18.63 12.56
C GLU A 91 -8.95 -17.83 11.59
N ALA A 92 -8.39 -16.80 10.94
CA ALA A 92 -9.12 -15.97 10.00
C ALA A 92 -8.65 -16.24 8.57
N ALA A 93 -9.59 -16.36 7.65
CA ALA A 93 -9.30 -16.57 6.25
C ALA A 93 -9.43 -15.26 5.46
N LEU A 94 -8.50 -15.04 4.53
CA LEU A 94 -8.58 -13.96 3.54
C LEU A 94 -8.42 -14.52 2.14
N GLN A 95 -9.34 -14.18 1.27
CA GLN A 95 -9.23 -14.39 -0.16
C GLN A 95 -8.95 -13.05 -0.84
N VAL A 96 -7.94 -13.01 -1.68
CA VAL A 96 -7.57 -11.83 -2.46
C VAL A 96 -7.78 -12.11 -3.94
N GLN A 97 -8.44 -11.19 -4.63
CA GLN A 97 -8.49 -11.17 -6.09
C GLN A 97 -7.68 -10.00 -6.59
N LEU A 98 -6.68 -10.28 -7.44
CA LEU A 98 -5.95 -9.24 -8.16
C LEU A 98 -6.79 -8.75 -9.32
N LEU A 99 -6.96 -7.43 -9.42
CA LEU A 99 -7.53 -6.74 -10.56
C LEU A 99 -6.51 -5.73 -11.07
N TYR A 100 -6.22 -5.73 -12.35
CA TYR A 100 -5.33 -4.74 -12.93
C TYR A 100 -5.89 -4.21 -14.25
N PHE A 101 -5.50 -3.01 -14.60
CA PHE A 101 -5.76 -2.45 -15.91
C PHE A 101 -4.48 -1.87 -16.51
N ARG A 102 -4.42 -1.91 -17.85
CA ARG A 102 -3.34 -1.36 -18.67
C ARG A 102 -3.81 -1.16 -20.10
N GLY A 103 -3.01 -0.47 -20.91
CA GLY A 103 -3.38 -0.21 -22.30
C GLY A 103 -4.66 0.62 -22.40
N PHE A 104 -5.29 0.56 -23.57
CA PHE A 104 -6.50 1.35 -23.88
C PHE A 104 -7.81 0.58 -23.68
N GLY A 105 -7.81 -0.48 -22.91
CA GLY A 105 -9.04 -1.24 -22.71
C GLY A 105 -8.88 -2.54 -21.92
N GLU A 106 -7.67 -2.94 -21.59
CA GLU A 106 -7.40 -4.15 -20.82
C GLU A 106 -7.67 -3.91 -19.33
N CYS A 107 -8.68 -4.55 -18.80
CA CYS A 107 -8.94 -4.64 -17.37
C CYS A 107 -9.24 -6.11 -17.06
N ARG A 108 -8.40 -6.76 -16.26
CA ARG A 108 -8.46 -8.20 -15.99
C ARG A 108 -8.41 -8.50 -14.51
N ALA A 109 -9.21 -9.48 -14.10
CA ALA A 109 -9.21 -10.03 -12.77
C ALA A 109 -8.60 -11.44 -12.77
N SER A 110 -7.88 -11.76 -11.71
CA SER A 110 -7.41 -13.12 -11.45
C SER A 110 -8.53 -14.00 -10.86
N LYS A 111 -8.25 -15.27 -10.64
CA LYS A 111 -8.99 -16.06 -9.66
C LYS A 111 -8.76 -15.50 -8.25
N TRP A 112 -9.65 -15.86 -7.32
CA TRP A 112 -9.45 -15.62 -5.89
C TRP A 112 -8.35 -16.54 -5.36
N VAL A 113 -7.41 -16.01 -4.58
CA VAL A 113 -6.31 -16.76 -3.96
C VAL A 113 -6.27 -16.50 -2.46
N ALA A 114 -5.83 -17.50 -1.70
CA ALA A 114 -5.84 -17.47 -0.24
C ALA A 114 -4.44 -17.38 0.37
N ASP A 115 -3.39 -17.31 -0.45
CA ASP A 115 -2.02 -17.26 0.03
C ASP A 115 -1.15 -16.26 -0.76
N ALA A 116 -0.06 -15.82 -0.10
CA ALA A 116 0.85 -14.83 -0.63
C ALA A 116 1.62 -15.31 -1.87
N SER A 117 1.94 -16.60 -1.95
CA SER A 117 2.75 -17.16 -3.04
C SER A 117 1.96 -17.21 -4.35
N ASP A 118 0.68 -17.56 -4.26
CA ASP A 118 -0.24 -17.52 -5.40
C ASP A 118 -0.45 -16.09 -5.91
N LEU A 119 -0.63 -15.13 -4.99
CA LEU A 119 -0.77 -13.72 -5.37
C LEU A 119 0.52 -13.19 -6.01
N ALA A 120 1.69 -13.48 -5.44
CA ALA A 120 2.98 -13.11 -6.00
C ALA A 120 3.17 -13.64 -7.42
N ARG A 121 2.83 -14.91 -7.65
CA ARG A 121 2.92 -15.55 -8.97
C ARG A 121 2.01 -14.89 -10.00
N LEU A 122 0.81 -14.49 -9.60
CA LEU A 122 -0.11 -13.73 -10.48
C LEU A 122 0.47 -12.36 -10.83
N MET A 123 1.04 -11.64 -9.86
CA MET A 123 1.57 -10.29 -10.06
C MET A 123 2.84 -10.28 -10.91
N THR A 124 3.76 -11.23 -10.70
CA THR A 124 5.02 -11.31 -11.46
C THR A 124 4.83 -11.67 -12.94
N GLY A 125 3.68 -12.21 -13.32
CA GLY A 125 3.33 -12.49 -14.71
C GLY A 125 2.75 -11.29 -15.47
N ILE A 126 2.68 -10.10 -14.87
CA ILE A 126 2.04 -8.92 -15.46
C ILE A 126 3.07 -7.83 -15.71
N ASP A 127 3.18 -7.40 -16.98
CA ASP A 127 4.02 -6.28 -17.38
C ASP A 127 3.19 -4.99 -17.42
N CYS A 128 3.75 -3.88 -16.93
CA CYS A 128 3.15 -2.58 -17.11
C CYS A 128 3.22 -2.15 -18.59
N ARG A 129 2.16 -1.51 -19.09
CA ARG A 129 2.04 -1.06 -20.49
C ARG A 129 1.43 0.33 -20.56
N GLY A 130 1.83 1.13 -21.53
CA GLY A 130 1.20 2.43 -21.78
C GLY A 130 -0.32 2.31 -21.94
N GLY A 131 -1.08 3.27 -21.44
CA GLY A 131 -2.54 3.25 -21.51
C GLY A 131 -3.17 4.28 -20.59
N ASN A 132 -4.49 4.26 -20.52
CA ASN A 132 -5.30 5.16 -19.72
C ASN A 132 -5.82 4.49 -18.45
N THR A 133 -6.23 5.30 -17.47
CA THR A 133 -6.92 4.81 -16.28
C THR A 133 -8.25 4.17 -16.65
N GLN A 134 -8.66 3.14 -15.91
CA GLN A 134 -9.89 2.40 -16.13
C GLN A 134 -10.63 2.13 -14.81
N ILE A 135 -10.72 3.16 -13.97
CA ILE A 135 -11.32 3.11 -12.62
C ILE A 135 -12.78 2.68 -12.70
N GLY A 136 -13.49 3.17 -13.71
CA GLY A 136 -14.89 2.81 -13.93
C GLY A 136 -15.11 1.32 -14.18
N LYS A 137 -14.14 0.63 -14.83
CA LYS A 137 -14.17 -0.83 -14.99
C LYS A 137 -13.87 -1.55 -13.68
N VAL A 138 -12.95 -1.01 -12.87
CA VAL A 138 -12.65 -1.54 -11.52
C VAL A 138 -13.91 -1.51 -10.66
N PHE A 139 -14.64 -0.39 -10.62
CA PHE A 139 -15.87 -0.26 -9.85
C PHE A 139 -16.98 -1.18 -10.36
N ALA A 140 -17.13 -1.30 -11.68
CA ALA A 140 -18.09 -2.21 -12.28
C ALA A 140 -17.80 -3.69 -11.97
N HIS A 141 -16.51 -4.09 -12.01
CA HIS A 141 -16.07 -5.41 -11.63
C HIS A 141 -16.34 -5.69 -10.13
N ALA A 142 -15.98 -4.74 -9.26
CA ALA A 142 -16.24 -4.86 -7.83
C ALA A 142 -17.74 -5.06 -7.54
N ARG A 143 -18.62 -4.31 -8.20
CA ARG A 143 -20.07 -4.48 -8.08
C ARG A 143 -20.52 -5.86 -8.52
N THR A 144 -20.03 -6.34 -9.65
CA THR A 144 -20.38 -7.67 -10.19
C THR A 144 -19.95 -8.79 -9.27
N GLU A 145 -18.70 -8.74 -8.78
CA GLU A 145 -18.17 -9.74 -7.86
C GLU A 145 -18.85 -9.69 -6.48
N HIS A 146 -19.16 -8.48 -6.00
CA HIS A 146 -19.90 -8.30 -4.74
C HIS A 146 -21.31 -8.89 -4.82
N GLY A 147 -21.97 -8.79 -5.98
CA GLY A 147 -23.28 -9.41 -6.21
C GLY A 147 -23.24 -10.94 -6.24
N LYS A 148 -22.12 -11.56 -6.59
CA LYS A 148 -21.95 -13.03 -6.51
C LYS A 148 -21.69 -13.50 -5.08
N ARG A 149 -20.79 -12.83 -4.40
CA ARG A 149 -20.45 -13.04 -3.00
C ARG A 149 -19.85 -11.75 -2.45
N ARG A 150 -20.22 -11.37 -1.24
CA ARG A 150 -19.78 -10.14 -0.58
C ARG A 150 -18.26 -9.95 -0.69
N ILE A 151 -17.86 -8.76 -1.10
CA ILE A 151 -16.49 -8.24 -0.99
C ILE A 151 -16.44 -7.38 0.27
N ASN A 152 -15.49 -7.64 1.16
CA ASN A 152 -15.36 -6.94 2.44
C ASN A 152 -14.59 -5.63 2.29
N ALA A 153 -13.68 -5.57 1.33
CA ALA A 153 -12.94 -4.34 0.99
C ALA A 153 -12.46 -4.38 -0.46
N VAL A 154 -12.38 -3.21 -1.08
CA VAL A 154 -11.66 -2.97 -2.33
C VAL A 154 -10.49 -2.05 -2.01
N VAL A 155 -9.28 -2.43 -2.40
CA VAL A 155 -8.11 -1.54 -2.43
C VAL A 155 -7.87 -1.12 -3.87
N TYR A 156 -7.75 0.18 -4.10
CA TYR A 156 -7.33 0.74 -5.37
C TYR A 156 -6.03 1.55 -5.18
N VAL A 157 -5.03 1.27 -6.00
CA VAL A 157 -3.74 1.97 -6.00
C VAL A 157 -3.53 2.64 -7.35
N GLY A 158 -3.34 3.95 -7.37
CA GLY A 158 -3.12 4.72 -8.61
C GLY A 158 -2.72 6.17 -8.34
N ASP A 159 -2.39 6.90 -9.41
CA ASP A 159 -1.88 8.28 -9.33
C ASP A 159 -2.66 9.28 -10.17
N ALA A 160 -3.55 8.81 -11.06
CA ALA A 160 -4.24 9.65 -12.04
C ALA A 160 -5.71 9.28 -12.18
N ILE A 161 -6.48 10.19 -12.76
CA ILE A 161 -7.86 10.00 -13.22
C ILE A 161 -7.98 10.67 -14.59
N GLU A 162 -8.29 9.89 -15.61
CA GLU A 162 -8.52 10.37 -16.98
C GLU A 162 -9.98 10.23 -17.39
N GLU A 163 -10.78 9.59 -16.54
CA GLU A 163 -12.21 9.37 -16.73
C GLU A 163 -13.05 10.52 -16.13
N SER A 164 -14.32 10.61 -16.49
CA SER A 164 -15.25 11.54 -15.88
C SER A 164 -15.42 11.26 -14.39
N VAL A 165 -15.09 12.24 -13.54
CA VAL A 165 -15.19 12.13 -12.08
C VAL A 165 -16.64 11.92 -11.65
N ASP A 166 -17.61 12.55 -12.33
CA ASP A 166 -19.03 12.42 -12.01
C ASP A 166 -19.54 10.99 -12.29
N GLU A 167 -19.15 10.40 -13.42
CA GLU A 167 -19.51 9.01 -13.74
C GLU A 167 -18.87 8.01 -12.76
N LEU A 168 -17.64 8.29 -12.33
CA LEU A 168 -16.97 7.48 -11.31
C LEU A 168 -17.64 7.63 -9.94
N ALA A 169 -18.07 8.84 -9.57
CA ALA A 169 -18.78 9.11 -8.33
C ALA A 169 -20.13 8.39 -8.27
N GLU A 170 -20.86 8.34 -9.40
CA GLU A 170 -22.11 7.56 -9.51
C GLU A 170 -21.84 6.06 -9.24
N LYS A 171 -20.82 5.48 -9.89
CA LYS A 171 -20.44 4.07 -9.67
C LYS A 171 -19.97 3.80 -8.25
N ALA A 172 -19.22 4.74 -7.65
CA ALA A 172 -18.82 4.67 -6.24
C ALA A 172 -20.05 4.70 -5.33
N GLY A 173 -21.02 5.58 -5.59
CA GLY A 173 -22.27 5.63 -4.87
C GLY A 173 -23.06 4.31 -4.91
N GLN A 174 -23.10 3.65 -6.06
CA GLN A 174 -23.70 2.31 -6.18
C GLN A 174 -23.02 1.27 -5.29
N LEU A 175 -21.68 1.28 -5.21
CA LEU A 175 -20.92 0.41 -4.30
C LEU A 175 -21.17 0.77 -2.84
N GLY A 176 -21.32 2.05 -2.52
CA GLY A 176 -21.67 2.52 -1.18
C GLY A 176 -23.03 2.01 -0.70
N LEU A 177 -24.04 1.98 -1.58
CA LEU A 177 -25.36 1.40 -1.29
C LEU A 177 -25.28 -0.11 -0.99
N LEU A 178 -24.34 -0.81 -1.63
CA LEU A 178 -24.09 -2.23 -1.38
C LEU A 178 -23.22 -2.50 -0.14
N ASN A 179 -22.77 -1.45 0.58
CA ASN A 179 -21.80 -1.54 1.66
C ASN A 179 -20.50 -2.25 1.23
N CYS A 180 -20.00 -1.91 0.05
CA CYS A 180 -18.72 -2.36 -0.49
C CYS A 180 -17.70 -1.21 -0.37
N PRO A 181 -16.92 -1.12 0.73
CA PRO A 181 -16.02 0.00 0.96
C PRO A 181 -14.81 -0.05 0.04
N ILE A 182 -14.40 1.13 -0.47
CA ILE A 182 -13.20 1.28 -1.28
C ILE A 182 -12.15 2.07 -0.50
N PHE A 183 -10.96 1.52 -0.42
CA PHE A 183 -9.76 2.14 0.14
C PHE A 183 -8.87 2.61 -1.01
N LEU A 184 -8.77 3.92 -1.18
CA LEU A 184 -8.06 4.52 -2.30
C LEU A 184 -6.68 5.00 -1.84
N PHE A 185 -5.64 4.46 -2.43
CA PHE A 185 -4.25 4.81 -2.17
C PHE A 185 -3.69 5.59 -3.35
N GLN A 186 -3.46 6.88 -3.11
CA GLN A 186 -2.88 7.76 -4.11
C GLN A 186 -1.37 7.82 -3.98
N GLU A 187 -0.67 7.56 -5.07
CA GLU A 187 0.72 7.97 -5.20
C GLU A 187 0.80 9.37 -5.80
N GLY A 188 1.78 10.14 -5.33
CA GLY A 188 1.96 11.52 -5.81
C GLY A 188 1.08 12.55 -5.10
N ARG A 189 0.93 13.72 -5.72
CA ARG A 189 0.36 14.91 -5.05
C ARG A 189 -0.63 15.69 -5.93
N ASP A 190 -1.22 15.07 -6.94
CA ASP A 190 -2.25 15.75 -7.74
C ASP A 190 -3.49 16.00 -6.87
N SER A 191 -3.80 17.27 -6.66
CA SER A 191 -4.92 17.71 -5.80
C SER A 191 -6.29 17.39 -6.40
N ARG A 192 -6.40 17.25 -7.72
CA ARG A 192 -7.66 16.86 -8.37
C ARG A 192 -7.94 15.39 -8.14
N VAL A 193 -6.92 14.55 -8.25
CA VAL A 193 -7.00 13.13 -7.92
C VAL A 193 -7.32 12.94 -6.44
N GLU A 194 -6.65 13.70 -5.56
CA GLU A 194 -6.93 13.67 -4.11
C GLU A 194 -8.40 14.00 -3.80
N ALA A 195 -8.92 15.08 -4.37
CA ALA A 195 -10.31 15.49 -4.16
C ALA A 195 -11.28 14.38 -4.59
N ALA A 196 -11.12 13.84 -5.79
CA ALA A 196 -11.97 12.78 -6.31
C ALA A 196 -11.87 11.48 -5.49
N PHE A 197 -10.66 11.06 -5.13
CA PHE A 197 -10.46 9.84 -4.33
C PHE A 197 -11.06 9.97 -2.92
N ARG A 198 -10.95 11.15 -2.30
CA ARG A 198 -11.61 11.42 -1.02
C ARG A 198 -13.14 11.33 -1.12
N ASP A 199 -13.70 11.81 -2.22
CA ASP A 199 -15.15 11.72 -2.46
C ASP A 199 -15.59 10.27 -2.70
N PHE A 200 -14.86 9.49 -3.50
CA PHE A 200 -15.17 8.07 -3.70
C PHE A 200 -15.06 7.27 -2.41
N ALA A 201 -14.03 7.55 -1.60
CA ALA A 201 -13.88 6.94 -0.29
C ALA A 201 -15.07 7.27 0.63
N ARG A 202 -15.50 8.53 0.64
CA ARG A 202 -16.68 8.97 1.42
C ARG A 202 -17.96 8.29 0.96
N LEU A 203 -18.21 8.26 -0.34
CA LEU A 203 -19.40 7.63 -0.93
C LEU A 203 -19.49 6.13 -0.61
N THR A 204 -18.37 5.43 -0.58
CA THR A 204 -18.31 3.98 -0.32
C THR A 204 -18.12 3.65 1.16
N LYS A 205 -18.04 4.63 2.06
CA LYS A 205 -17.70 4.45 3.49
C LYS A 205 -16.32 3.77 3.69
N GLY A 206 -15.44 3.92 2.72
CA GLY A 206 -14.05 3.50 2.78
C GLY A 206 -13.14 4.59 3.33
N ALA A 207 -11.88 4.60 2.88
CA ALA A 207 -10.92 5.61 3.28
C ALA A 207 -9.93 5.95 2.16
N TYR A 208 -9.36 7.13 2.24
CA TYR A 208 -8.30 7.62 1.37
C TYR A 208 -6.99 7.72 2.13
N ALA A 209 -5.90 7.33 1.51
CA ALA A 209 -4.56 7.64 1.96
C ALA A 209 -3.65 8.01 0.78
N ARG A 210 -2.75 8.94 1.04
CA ARG A 210 -1.61 9.17 0.14
C ARG A 210 -0.39 8.45 0.68
N PHE A 211 0.42 7.92 -0.21
CA PHE A 211 1.70 7.32 0.12
C PHE A 211 2.79 7.79 -0.85
N ASP A 212 4.04 7.62 -0.44
CA ASP A 212 5.21 7.84 -1.26
C ASP A 212 5.84 6.49 -1.61
N ALA A 213 6.08 6.23 -2.91
CA ALA A 213 6.73 4.99 -3.34
C ALA A 213 8.15 4.82 -2.76
N SER A 214 8.80 5.92 -2.33
CA SER A 214 10.08 5.88 -1.60
C SER A 214 9.95 5.43 -0.14
N ALA A 215 8.72 5.30 0.38
CA ALA A 215 8.42 4.87 1.74
C ALA A 215 7.65 3.52 1.76
N PRO A 216 8.30 2.39 1.44
CA PRO A 216 7.65 1.08 1.34
C PRO A 216 6.83 0.68 2.58
N GLN A 217 7.27 1.12 3.75
CA GLN A 217 6.61 0.84 5.03
C GLN A 217 5.20 1.47 5.12
N GLU A 218 4.96 2.58 4.42
CA GLU A 218 3.64 3.22 4.38
C GLU A 218 2.66 2.34 3.63
N LEU A 219 2.99 1.91 2.41
CA LEU A 219 2.14 1.01 1.63
C LEU A 219 1.93 -0.33 2.35
N ALA A 220 3.00 -0.90 2.93
CA ALA A 220 2.88 -2.13 3.73
C ALA A 220 1.91 -1.98 4.90
N ALA A 221 1.96 -0.86 5.63
CA ALA A 221 1.04 -0.58 6.74
C ALA A 221 -0.41 -0.42 6.28
N LEU A 222 -0.62 0.24 5.13
CA LEU A 222 -1.94 0.40 4.52
C LEU A 222 -2.53 -0.94 4.09
N LEU A 223 -1.74 -1.78 3.42
CA LEU A 223 -2.16 -3.11 2.97
C LEU A 223 -2.51 -4.01 4.16
N ARG A 224 -1.68 -4.03 5.21
CA ARG A 224 -1.97 -4.78 6.45
C ARG A 224 -3.28 -4.34 7.10
N ALA A 225 -3.49 -3.03 7.22
CA ALA A 225 -4.69 -2.49 7.86
C ALA A 225 -5.98 -2.90 7.13
N VAL A 226 -5.99 -2.81 5.79
CA VAL A 226 -7.18 -3.20 5.01
C VAL A 226 -7.37 -4.70 4.99
N ALA A 227 -6.30 -5.50 4.94
CA ALA A 227 -6.38 -6.95 5.00
C ALA A 227 -6.97 -7.42 6.34
N ALA A 228 -6.51 -6.86 7.46
CA ALA A 228 -7.09 -7.13 8.78
C ALA A 228 -8.58 -6.73 8.85
N TYR A 229 -8.93 -5.56 8.30
CA TYR A 229 -10.32 -5.14 8.19
C TYR A 229 -11.16 -6.12 7.36
N ALA A 230 -10.68 -6.55 6.21
CA ALA A 230 -11.40 -7.47 5.33
C ALA A 230 -11.62 -8.84 5.96
N SER A 231 -10.69 -9.31 6.81
CA SER A 231 -10.72 -10.65 7.42
C SER A 231 -11.58 -10.75 8.68
N GLY A 232 -11.66 -9.71 9.50
CA GLY A 232 -12.34 -9.81 10.80
C GLY A 232 -12.72 -8.47 11.44
N GLY A 233 -12.64 -7.38 10.67
CA GLY A 233 -13.08 -6.06 11.12
C GLY A 233 -12.24 -5.47 12.25
N ARG A 234 -12.91 -4.69 13.11
CA ARG A 234 -12.26 -3.91 14.18
C ARG A 234 -11.56 -4.77 15.23
N ASP A 235 -12.02 -5.98 15.48
CA ASP A 235 -11.47 -6.82 16.54
C ASP A 235 -10.08 -7.36 16.17
N LEU A 236 -9.83 -7.66 14.90
CA LEU A 236 -8.50 -8.05 14.45
C LEU A 236 -7.49 -6.90 14.50
N LEU A 237 -7.91 -5.66 14.29
CA LEU A 237 -7.03 -4.50 14.52
C LEU A 237 -6.61 -4.37 15.98
N LYS A 238 -7.43 -4.83 16.94
CA LYS A 238 -7.10 -4.81 18.38
C LYS A 238 -6.04 -5.84 18.76
N VAL A 239 -6.02 -6.98 18.07
CA VAL A 239 -5.12 -8.11 18.41
C VAL A 239 -3.70 -7.88 17.87
N GLN A 240 -3.51 -7.07 16.85
CA GLN A 240 -2.19 -6.87 16.22
C GLN A 240 -1.11 -6.22 17.09
N GLY A 241 -1.41 -5.70 18.29
CA GLY A 241 -0.44 -5.36 19.35
C GLY A 241 0.79 -4.50 19.00
N SER A 242 0.96 -4.10 17.74
CA SER A 242 2.08 -3.28 17.28
C SER A 242 1.89 -1.81 17.67
N GLY A 243 2.98 -1.05 17.85
CA GLY A 243 2.93 0.34 18.27
C GLY A 243 1.90 1.23 17.54
N PRO A 244 1.73 1.11 16.19
CA PRO A 244 0.66 1.78 15.46
C PRO A 244 -0.75 1.30 15.84
N ALA A 245 -0.95 0.00 16.10
CA ALA A 245 -2.25 -0.55 16.50
C ALA A 245 -2.65 -0.12 17.93
N GLN A 246 -1.70 -0.02 18.85
CA GLN A 246 -1.94 0.44 20.21
C GLN A 246 -2.26 1.95 20.26
N ALA A 247 -1.59 2.77 19.47
CA ALA A 247 -1.91 4.19 19.33
C ALA A 247 -3.31 4.41 18.75
N LEU A 248 -3.79 3.49 17.94
CA LEU A 248 -5.14 3.45 17.39
C LEU A 248 -6.20 3.06 18.43
N LEU A 249 -5.94 2.02 19.20
CA LEU A 249 -6.85 1.55 20.25
C LEU A 249 -7.09 2.62 21.33
N ALA A 250 -6.07 3.42 21.63
CA ALA A 250 -6.16 4.52 22.60
C ALA A 250 -7.06 5.69 22.14
N GLN A 251 -7.35 5.81 20.84
CA GLN A 251 -8.16 6.89 20.24
C GLN A 251 -9.59 6.46 19.87
N LEU A 252 -9.93 5.19 19.99
CA LEU A 252 -11.26 4.70 19.68
C LEU A 252 -12.19 4.90 20.88
N PRO A 253 -13.39 5.49 20.70
CA PRO A 253 -14.40 5.51 21.76
C PRO A 253 -14.74 4.07 22.17
N ARG A 254 -14.87 3.89 23.50
CA ARG A 254 -15.20 2.61 24.16
C ARG A 254 -16.52 2.02 23.71
#